data_87a07d6bea9da2a32348d6add387091f
#
_entry.id   87a07d6bea9da2a32348d6add387091f
#
_cell.length_a   1.000
_cell.length_b   1.000
_cell.length_c   1.000
_cell.angle_alpha   90.00
_cell.angle_beta   90.00
_cell.angle_gamma   90.00
#
_symmetry.space_group_name_H-M   'P 1'
#
loop_
_entity.id
_entity.type
_entity.pdbx_description
1 polymer ?
#
loop_
_entity_poly.entity_id
_entity_poly.type
_entity_poly.pdbx_seq_one_letter_code
_entity_poly.pdbx_strand_id
1 'polypeptide(L)'
;MLHTLSVLTAEGTDPRRNLALEATLLHQVRPGEEILYLWQNQRTVVIGRNQHAANECRIQALEADGGHLVRRLSGGGAVYHDLGNLNFTFLTCRRDYDVARQTEVILQAVRALGIPAEKNGRNDLTVDGQKFSGHAYYQTGDQCYHHGTLMVSVDLAPLEGYLNVSPLKLQAKGVASVRARVGNLADFCPGLTIPRLRQALVEAFGQVYGLPVHTMTEGEADPRLLAQFQAQFSDPAWTYGDSPHLDTSREARFAWGTLRLDYSQAEGRLTQAALWSDGLEGDFLSQVPHALAGCPRQRGALEARLLALPGADPAIVTDILTLLLEEETP
;
A
#
# COMPACT_ATOMS: atom_id res chain seq x y z
N MET A 1 -15.00 0.36 -22.10
CA MET A 1 -15.96 -0.54 -21.41
C MET A 1 -15.26 -1.86 -21.21
N LEU A 2 -15.31 -2.43 -20.02
CA LEU A 2 -14.72 -3.73 -19.71
C LEU A 2 -15.42 -4.84 -20.51
N HIS A 3 -14.62 -5.78 -21.03
CA HIS A 3 -15.11 -6.93 -21.82
C HIS A 3 -14.34 -8.22 -21.48
N THR A 4 -13.23 -8.14 -20.71
CA THR A 4 -12.44 -9.28 -20.30
C THR A 4 -12.16 -9.22 -18.81
N LEU A 5 -12.45 -10.29 -18.10
CA LEU A 5 -12.03 -10.49 -16.70
C LEU A 5 -11.09 -11.68 -16.64
N SER A 6 -9.97 -11.50 -15.97
CA SER A 6 -8.97 -12.55 -15.77
C SER A 6 -8.65 -12.72 -14.30
N VAL A 7 -8.41 -13.93 -13.85
CA VAL A 7 -7.91 -14.21 -12.50
C VAL A 7 -6.59 -14.96 -12.58
N LEU A 8 -5.60 -14.49 -11.82
CA LEU A 8 -4.33 -15.18 -11.62
C LEU A 8 -4.14 -15.45 -10.13
N THR A 9 -3.76 -16.67 -9.79
CA THR A 9 -3.36 -17.02 -8.42
C THR A 9 -1.87 -17.33 -8.41
N ALA A 10 -1.12 -16.65 -7.53
CA ALA A 10 0.31 -16.92 -7.38
C ALA A 10 0.57 -18.36 -6.93
N GLU A 11 1.60 -18.97 -7.52
CA GLU A 11 2.05 -20.34 -7.20
C GLU A 11 2.96 -20.37 -5.97
N GLY A 12 3.67 -19.23 -5.69
CA GLY A 12 4.66 -19.11 -4.63
C GLY A 12 4.30 -18.10 -3.56
N THR A 13 5.15 -18.03 -2.52
CA THR A 13 4.97 -17.14 -1.36
C THR A 13 6.14 -16.17 -1.16
N ASP A 14 7.08 -16.10 -2.11
CA ASP A 14 8.19 -15.13 -2.10
C ASP A 14 7.64 -13.71 -2.36
N PRO A 15 7.76 -12.78 -1.40
CA PRO A 15 7.20 -11.44 -1.52
C PRO A 15 7.81 -10.62 -2.66
N ARG A 16 9.08 -10.83 -2.98
CA ARG A 16 9.76 -10.09 -4.06
C ARG A 16 9.23 -10.52 -5.42
N ARG A 17 9.06 -11.84 -5.61
CA ARG A 17 8.45 -12.39 -6.82
C ARG A 17 7.00 -11.98 -6.97
N ASN A 18 6.24 -12.02 -5.89
CA ASN A 18 4.81 -11.65 -5.91
C ASN A 18 4.60 -10.17 -6.25
N LEU A 19 5.40 -9.26 -5.69
CA LEU A 19 5.39 -7.84 -6.06
C LEU A 19 5.88 -7.60 -7.48
N ALA A 20 6.86 -8.37 -7.95
CA ALA A 20 7.32 -8.30 -9.34
C ALA A 20 6.24 -8.74 -10.32
N LEU A 21 5.50 -9.80 -9.99
CA LEU A 21 4.39 -10.28 -10.80
C LEU A 21 3.23 -9.26 -10.81
N GLU A 22 2.89 -8.66 -9.66
CA GLU A 22 1.93 -7.55 -9.58
C GLU A 22 2.31 -6.40 -10.52
N ALA A 23 3.56 -5.94 -10.46
CA ALA A 23 4.06 -4.87 -11.32
C ALA A 23 4.08 -5.27 -12.80
N THR A 24 4.41 -6.51 -13.12
CA THR A 24 4.39 -7.04 -14.48
C THR A 24 2.99 -7.04 -15.05
N LEU A 25 2.02 -7.57 -14.32
CA LEU A 25 0.61 -7.59 -14.72
C LEU A 25 0.07 -6.18 -14.91
N LEU A 26 0.45 -5.22 -14.05
CA LEU A 26 0.09 -3.82 -14.19
C LEU A 26 0.53 -3.24 -15.54
N HIS A 27 1.75 -3.53 -15.98
CA HIS A 27 2.28 -3.01 -17.24
C HIS A 27 1.76 -3.78 -18.48
N GLN A 28 1.18 -4.97 -18.28
CA GLN A 28 0.60 -5.78 -19.35
C GLN A 28 -0.89 -5.54 -19.56
N VAL A 29 -1.62 -5.12 -18.51
CA VAL A 29 -3.08 -4.96 -18.59
C VAL A 29 -3.48 -3.99 -19.70
N ARG A 30 -4.49 -4.38 -20.47
CA ARG A 30 -4.94 -3.66 -21.65
C ARG A 30 -6.27 -2.93 -21.40
N PRO A 31 -6.55 -1.89 -22.19
CA PRO A 31 -7.85 -1.22 -22.15
C PRO A 31 -9.02 -2.20 -22.35
N GLY A 32 -10.00 -2.18 -21.43
CA GLY A 32 -11.15 -3.09 -21.46
C GLY A 32 -10.92 -4.42 -20.75
N GLU A 33 -9.76 -4.59 -20.12
CA GLU A 33 -9.40 -5.75 -19.29
C GLU A 33 -9.31 -5.37 -17.83
N GLU A 34 -9.73 -6.30 -16.95
CA GLU A 34 -9.46 -6.24 -15.52
C GLU A 34 -8.94 -7.58 -15.03
N ILE A 35 -7.83 -7.55 -14.30
CA ILE A 35 -7.17 -8.73 -13.76
C ILE A 35 -7.33 -8.72 -12.24
N LEU A 36 -7.85 -9.80 -11.67
CA LEU A 36 -7.81 -10.08 -10.24
C LEU A 36 -6.62 -11.00 -9.95
N TYR A 37 -5.60 -10.46 -9.30
CA TYR A 37 -4.44 -11.23 -8.87
C TYR A 37 -4.55 -11.57 -7.38
N LEU A 38 -4.49 -12.87 -7.03
CA LEU A 38 -4.61 -13.41 -5.67
C LEU A 38 -3.28 -14.06 -5.25
N TRP A 39 -2.72 -13.62 -4.13
CA TRP A 39 -1.38 -14.02 -3.72
C TRP A 39 -1.18 -14.00 -2.21
N GLN A 40 -0.18 -14.72 -1.73
CA GLN A 40 0.18 -14.81 -0.32
C GLN A 40 1.69 -14.62 -0.15
N ASN A 41 2.09 -14.01 0.97
CA ASN A 41 3.49 -13.94 1.38
C ASN A 41 3.67 -14.71 2.68
N GLN A 42 4.83 -15.36 2.82
CA GLN A 42 5.21 -16.01 4.06
C GLN A 42 6.04 -15.06 4.91
N ARG A 43 5.63 -14.82 6.16
CA ARG A 43 6.36 -14.05 7.19
C ARG A 43 7.03 -12.77 6.63
N THR A 44 6.22 -11.85 6.18
CA THR A 44 6.70 -10.67 5.47
C THR A 44 6.14 -9.39 6.07
N VAL A 45 6.98 -8.39 6.30
CA VAL A 45 6.56 -7.01 6.49
C VAL A 45 6.65 -6.29 5.14
N VAL A 46 5.53 -5.70 4.69
CA VAL A 46 5.45 -4.91 3.47
C VAL A 46 5.28 -3.45 3.86
N ILE A 47 6.27 -2.63 3.58
CA ILE A 47 6.20 -1.18 3.80
C ILE A 47 5.68 -0.45 2.55
N GLY A 48 5.02 0.68 2.77
CA GLY A 48 4.60 1.57 1.70
C GLY A 48 5.77 2.30 1.05
N ARG A 49 5.54 2.84 -0.15
CA ARG A 49 6.57 3.46 -0.99
C ARG A 49 7.41 4.49 -0.26
N ASN A 50 6.80 5.35 0.53
CA ASN A 50 7.46 6.49 1.18
C ASN A 50 7.71 6.27 2.68
N GLN A 51 7.68 5.03 3.17
CA GLN A 51 7.96 4.75 4.57
C GLN A 51 9.45 4.54 4.83
N HIS A 52 9.91 4.99 6.01
CA HIS A 52 11.27 4.73 6.48
C HIS A 52 11.34 3.31 7.08
N ALA A 53 12.11 2.44 6.47
CA ALA A 53 12.15 1.00 6.80
C ALA A 53 12.40 0.73 8.30
N ALA A 54 13.42 1.35 8.89
CA ALA A 54 13.79 1.14 10.28
C ALA A 54 12.77 1.71 11.29
N ASN A 55 11.99 2.73 10.88
CA ASN A 55 10.95 3.31 11.75
C ASN A 55 9.68 2.45 11.76
N GLU A 56 9.44 1.68 10.72
CA GLU A 56 8.20 0.90 10.57
C GLU A 56 8.37 -0.57 10.95
N CYS A 57 9.60 -1.10 10.93
CA CYS A 57 9.88 -2.52 11.13
C CYS A 57 11.07 -2.75 12.05
N ARG A 58 10.93 -3.70 12.97
CA ARG A 58 12.02 -4.28 13.76
C ARG A 58 12.77 -5.29 12.89
N ILE A 59 13.57 -4.78 11.96
CA ILE A 59 14.19 -5.55 10.87
C ILE A 59 14.98 -6.76 11.41
N GLN A 60 15.81 -6.54 12.42
CA GLN A 60 16.64 -7.62 12.99
C GLN A 60 15.82 -8.77 13.58
N ALA A 61 14.71 -8.46 14.25
CA ALA A 61 13.81 -9.48 14.80
C ALA A 61 13.11 -10.26 13.66
N LEU A 62 12.62 -9.56 12.64
CA LEU A 62 11.99 -10.19 11.48
C LEU A 62 12.95 -11.13 10.74
N GLU A 63 14.18 -10.68 10.46
CA GLU A 63 15.19 -11.46 9.74
C GLU A 63 15.70 -12.65 10.57
N ALA A 64 15.85 -12.50 11.88
CA ALA A 64 16.24 -13.58 12.79
C ALA A 64 15.23 -14.75 12.77
N ASP A 65 13.95 -14.44 12.56
CA ASP A 65 12.88 -15.42 12.42
C ASP A 65 12.70 -15.92 10.97
N GLY A 66 13.61 -15.57 10.05
CA GLY A 66 13.56 -15.94 8.63
C GLY A 66 12.47 -15.20 7.83
N GLY A 67 12.03 -14.04 8.31
CA GLY A 67 11.07 -13.19 7.63
C GLY A 67 11.72 -12.23 6.62
N HIS A 68 10.89 -11.56 5.85
CA HIS A 68 11.30 -10.65 4.78
C HIS A 68 10.74 -9.25 4.97
N LEU A 69 11.57 -8.24 4.75
CA LEU A 69 11.13 -6.87 4.57
C LEU A 69 11.13 -6.54 3.07
N VAL A 70 10.02 -6.00 2.57
CA VAL A 70 9.89 -5.55 1.17
C VAL A 70 9.14 -4.22 1.10
N ARG A 71 9.40 -3.44 0.06
CA ARG A 71 8.73 -2.17 -0.23
C ARG A 71 7.86 -2.32 -1.47
N ARG A 72 6.54 -1.98 -1.34
CA ARG A 72 5.61 -1.96 -2.48
C ARG A 72 5.65 -0.62 -3.22
N LEU A 73 5.03 -0.58 -4.42
CA LEU A 73 4.92 0.64 -5.24
C LEU A 73 3.90 1.62 -4.67
N SER A 74 2.80 1.14 -4.06
CA SER A 74 1.76 2.00 -3.50
C SER A 74 2.17 2.66 -2.18
N GLY A 75 1.48 3.74 -1.82
CA GLY A 75 1.59 4.38 -0.51
C GLY A 75 0.94 3.57 0.61
N GLY A 76 0.65 4.25 1.72
CA GLY A 76 0.03 3.65 2.90
C GLY A 76 1.02 3.11 3.92
N GLY A 77 0.51 2.61 5.04
CA GLY A 77 1.29 2.10 6.17
C GLY A 77 1.86 0.69 5.98
N ALA A 78 2.74 0.30 6.90
CA ALA A 78 3.29 -1.05 6.95
C ALA A 78 2.24 -2.08 7.34
N VAL A 79 2.34 -3.27 6.75
CA VAL A 79 1.48 -4.43 7.02
C VAL A 79 2.34 -5.67 7.22
N TYR A 80 1.81 -6.64 7.99
CA TYR A 80 2.41 -7.95 8.16
C TYR A 80 1.60 -9.01 7.42
N HIS A 81 2.28 -9.88 6.70
CA HIS A 81 1.70 -11.01 5.98
C HIS A 81 2.28 -12.33 6.49
N ASP A 82 1.41 -13.28 6.73
CA ASP A 82 1.72 -14.69 6.83
C ASP A 82 0.77 -15.51 5.93
N LEU A 83 0.81 -16.84 6.03
CA LEU A 83 -0.04 -17.68 5.20
C LEU A 83 -1.52 -17.68 5.60
N GLY A 84 -1.88 -17.01 6.70
CA GLY A 84 -3.26 -16.72 7.11
C GLY A 84 -3.83 -15.46 6.44
N ASN A 85 -3.00 -14.69 5.70
CA ASN A 85 -3.42 -13.53 4.93
C ASN A 85 -3.49 -13.86 3.43
N LEU A 86 -4.57 -13.48 2.77
CA LEU A 86 -4.68 -13.46 1.32
C LEU A 86 -4.58 -12.02 0.83
N ASN A 87 -3.69 -11.77 -0.13
CA ASN A 87 -3.64 -10.48 -0.82
C ASN A 87 -4.48 -10.57 -2.10
N PHE A 88 -5.11 -9.46 -2.44
CA PHE A 88 -5.78 -9.25 -3.72
C PHE A 88 -5.20 -8.02 -4.42
N THR A 89 -5.19 -8.05 -5.74
CA THR A 89 -4.87 -6.88 -6.58
C THR A 89 -5.80 -6.87 -7.78
N PHE A 90 -6.57 -5.79 -7.93
CA PHE A 90 -7.30 -5.48 -9.16
C PHE A 90 -6.43 -4.58 -10.02
N LEU A 91 -6.15 -5.01 -11.26
CA LEU A 91 -5.30 -4.27 -12.21
C LEU A 91 -6.12 -3.96 -13.45
N THR A 92 -6.12 -2.70 -13.87
CA THR A 92 -6.88 -2.24 -15.03
C THR A 92 -6.31 -0.93 -15.59
N CYS A 93 -6.81 -0.48 -16.72
CA CYS A 93 -6.51 0.86 -17.22
C CYS A 93 -7.39 1.92 -16.57
N ARG A 94 -6.87 3.15 -16.46
CA ARG A 94 -7.50 4.30 -15.80
C ARG A 94 -8.96 4.55 -16.19
N ARG A 95 -9.28 4.41 -17.47
CA ARG A 95 -10.65 4.61 -17.98
C ARG A 95 -11.68 3.62 -17.44
N ASP A 96 -11.22 2.44 -17.02
CA ASP A 96 -12.04 1.33 -16.52
C ASP A 96 -11.89 1.16 -14.99
N TYR A 97 -11.11 2.04 -14.32
CA TYR A 97 -10.77 1.97 -12.90
C TYR A 97 -11.92 2.42 -12.00
N ASP A 98 -12.50 1.48 -11.28
CA ASP A 98 -13.64 1.71 -10.37
C ASP A 98 -13.39 1.02 -9.02
N VAL A 99 -12.81 1.74 -8.09
CA VAL A 99 -12.50 1.25 -6.72
C VAL A 99 -13.78 0.85 -5.96
N ALA A 100 -14.91 1.51 -6.21
CA ALA A 100 -16.15 1.17 -5.52
C ALA A 100 -16.65 -0.21 -5.96
N ARG A 101 -16.59 -0.48 -7.26
CA ARG A 101 -16.96 -1.77 -7.85
C ARG A 101 -16.02 -2.89 -7.44
N GLN A 102 -14.71 -2.64 -7.44
CA GLN A 102 -13.69 -3.57 -6.95
C GLN A 102 -13.88 -3.90 -5.47
N THR A 103 -14.22 -2.89 -4.65
CA THR A 103 -14.53 -3.09 -3.23
C THR A 103 -15.80 -3.94 -3.05
N GLU A 104 -16.80 -3.74 -3.90
CA GLU A 104 -18.04 -4.53 -3.85
C GLU A 104 -17.79 -6.01 -4.15
N VAL A 105 -16.84 -6.35 -5.03
CA VAL A 105 -16.41 -7.76 -5.24
C VAL A 105 -15.98 -8.40 -3.91
N ILE A 106 -15.15 -7.71 -3.14
CA ILE A 106 -14.67 -8.22 -1.86
C ILE A 106 -15.80 -8.35 -0.85
N LEU A 107 -16.66 -7.32 -0.75
CA LEU A 107 -17.80 -7.33 0.17
C LEU A 107 -18.78 -8.45 -0.18
N GLN A 108 -19.11 -8.66 -1.44
CA GLN A 108 -20.00 -9.74 -1.87
C GLN A 108 -19.39 -11.11 -1.59
N ALA A 109 -18.10 -11.31 -1.88
CA ALA A 109 -17.42 -12.56 -1.59
C ALA A 109 -17.47 -12.92 -0.09
N VAL A 110 -17.17 -11.95 0.77
CA VAL A 110 -17.17 -12.15 2.23
C VAL A 110 -18.60 -12.35 2.76
N ARG A 111 -19.57 -11.59 2.27
CA ARG A 111 -20.99 -11.72 2.64
C ARG A 111 -21.60 -13.05 2.18
N ALA A 112 -21.20 -13.57 1.02
CA ALA A 112 -21.62 -14.89 0.54
C ALA A 112 -21.13 -16.04 1.46
N LEU A 113 -20.10 -15.80 2.26
CA LEU A 113 -19.61 -16.71 3.28
C LEU A 113 -20.36 -16.55 4.64
N GLY A 114 -21.39 -15.70 4.70
CA GLY A 114 -22.19 -15.46 5.90
C GLY A 114 -21.59 -14.41 6.85
N ILE A 115 -20.56 -13.67 6.44
CA ILE A 115 -19.88 -12.67 7.27
C ILE A 115 -20.42 -11.27 6.94
N PRO A 116 -20.95 -10.49 7.92
CA PRO A 116 -21.54 -9.18 7.69
C PRO A 116 -20.49 -8.08 7.52
N ALA A 117 -19.72 -8.15 6.43
CA ALA A 117 -18.66 -7.20 6.14
C ALA A 117 -19.22 -5.85 5.65
N GLU A 118 -18.56 -4.77 6.07
CA GLU A 118 -18.88 -3.40 5.69
C GLU A 118 -17.62 -2.58 5.37
N LYS A 119 -17.79 -1.49 4.59
CA LYS A 119 -16.74 -0.51 4.34
C LYS A 119 -16.69 0.50 5.48
N ASN A 120 -15.49 0.75 5.99
CA ASN A 120 -15.27 1.74 7.05
C ASN A 120 -14.15 2.72 6.68
N GLY A 121 -14.45 4.01 6.66
CA GLY A 121 -13.52 5.06 6.31
C GLY A 121 -13.03 5.01 4.85
N ARG A 122 -11.79 5.42 4.61
CA ARG A 122 -11.21 5.56 3.27
C ARG A 122 -10.78 4.23 2.63
N ASN A 123 -10.19 3.34 3.42
CA ASN A 123 -9.44 2.19 2.92
C ASN A 123 -9.50 0.94 3.80
N ASP A 124 -10.49 0.85 4.71
CA ASP A 124 -10.64 -0.31 5.58
C ASP A 124 -11.97 -1.03 5.32
N LEU A 125 -11.95 -2.38 5.40
CA LEU A 125 -13.17 -3.18 5.54
C LEU A 125 -13.18 -3.81 6.92
N THR A 126 -14.36 -3.85 7.53
CA THR A 126 -14.58 -4.28 8.92
C THR A 126 -15.70 -5.29 9.03
N VAL A 127 -15.65 -6.08 10.10
CA VAL A 127 -16.76 -6.87 10.64
C VAL A 127 -16.83 -6.54 12.11
N ASP A 128 -18.00 -6.12 12.60
CA ASP A 128 -18.22 -5.71 13.99
C ASP A 128 -17.18 -4.69 14.50
N GLY A 129 -16.79 -3.74 13.63
CA GLY A 129 -15.78 -2.73 13.91
C GLY A 129 -14.32 -3.19 13.86
N GLN A 130 -14.06 -4.48 13.72
CA GLN A 130 -12.72 -5.03 13.58
C GLN A 130 -12.28 -5.05 12.10
N LYS A 131 -11.13 -4.47 11.80
CA LYS A 131 -10.58 -4.42 10.45
C LYS A 131 -10.02 -5.78 10.05
N PHE A 132 -10.51 -6.35 8.94
CA PHE A 132 -9.96 -7.54 8.32
C PHE A 132 -9.26 -7.27 6.98
N SER A 133 -9.42 -6.07 6.44
CA SER A 133 -8.85 -5.68 5.15
C SER A 133 -8.39 -4.23 5.15
N GLY A 134 -7.24 -3.96 4.59
CA GLY A 134 -6.70 -2.63 4.34
C GLY A 134 -6.32 -2.48 2.88
N HIS A 135 -6.63 -1.33 2.29
CA HIS A 135 -6.47 -1.06 0.86
C HIS A 135 -5.42 0.00 0.59
N ALA A 136 -4.73 -0.12 -0.52
CA ALA A 136 -3.87 0.91 -1.08
C ALA A 136 -4.01 0.93 -2.61
N TYR A 137 -3.54 2.00 -3.22
CA TYR A 137 -3.78 2.31 -4.63
C TYR A 137 -2.48 2.76 -5.27
N TYR A 138 -2.35 2.50 -6.58
CA TYR A 138 -1.22 2.96 -7.37
C TYR A 138 -1.65 3.21 -8.80
N GLN A 139 -1.06 4.23 -9.39
CA GLN A 139 -1.29 4.57 -10.79
C GLN A 139 0.05 4.94 -11.43
N THR A 140 0.28 4.44 -12.64
CA THR A 140 1.42 4.82 -13.47
C THR A 140 0.98 4.95 -14.92
N GLY A 141 1.12 6.13 -15.51
CA GLY A 141 0.58 6.40 -16.83
C GLY A 141 -0.93 6.15 -16.89
N ASP A 142 -1.35 5.22 -17.75
CA ASP A 142 -2.75 4.82 -17.92
C ASP A 142 -3.13 3.56 -17.12
N GLN A 143 -2.18 2.92 -16.46
CA GLN A 143 -2.43 1.71 -15.67
C GLN A 143 -2.64 2.04 -14.19
N CYS A 144 -3.58 1.32 -13.58
CA CYS A 144 -3.94 1.48 -12.17
C CYS A 144 -4.04 0.12 -11.50
N TYR A 145 -3.70 0.07 -10.22
CA TYR A 145 -4.13 -1.03 -9.37
C TYR A 145 -4.73 -0.55 -8.04
N HIS A 146 -5.62 -1.39 -7.53
CA HIS A 146 -6.16 -1.37 -6.19
C HIS A 146 -5.83 -2.70 -5.55
N HIS A 147 -5.04 -2.68 -4.49
CA HIS A 147 -4.68 -3.90 -3.78
C HIS A 147 -4.94 -3.80 -2.28
N GLY A 148 -4.92 -4.94 -1.63
CA GLY A 148 -5.12 -4.99 -0.19
C GLY A 148 -4.93 -6.39 0.39
N THR A 149 -5.19 -6.45 1.70
CA THR A 149 -5.07 -7.65 2.52
C THR A 149 -6.44 -8.20 2.87
N LEU A 150 -6.55 -9.50 3.05
CA LEU A 150 -7.71 -10.18 3.63
C LEU A 150 -7.19 -11.11 4.73
N MET A 151 -7.41 -10.71 5.98
CA MET A 151 -6.98 -11.46 7.15
C MET A 151 -7.95 -12.60 7.39
N VAL A 152 -7.55 -13.82 7.03
CA VAL A 152 -8.38 -15.03 7.22
C VAL A 152 -8.10 -15.67 8.56
N SER A 153 -6.81 -15.98 8.84
CA SER A 153 -6.34 -16.61 10.06
C SER A 153 -4.90 -16.20 10.37
N VAL A 154 -4.63 -14.90 10.28
CA VAL A 154 -3.31 -14.31 10.55
C VAL A 154 -2.94 -14.51 12.01
N ASP A 155 -1.69 -14.91 12.27
CA ASP A 155 -1.15 -14.86 13.63
C ASP A 155 -0.84 -13.40 14.00
N LEU A 156 -1.55 -12.89 15.00
CA LEU A 156 -1.43 -11.50 15.41
C LEU A 156 -0.25 -11.24 16.37
N ALA A 157 0.36 -12.28 16.93
CA ALA A 157 1.48 -12.11 17.86
C ALA A 157 2.76 -11.63 17.14
N PRO A 158 3.18 -12.20 15.99
CA PRO A 158 4.28 -11.69 15.20
C PRO A 158 4.04 -10.26 14.66
N LEU A 159 2.79 -9.91 14.33
CA LEU A 159 2.44 -8.58 13.86
C LEU A 159 2.86 -7.49 14.85
N GLU A 160 2.59 -7.66 16.14
CA GLU A 160 3.04 -6.74 17.20
C GLU A 160 4.56 -6.81 17.44
N GLY A 161 5.17 -7.98 17.18
CA GLY A 161 6.60 -8.22 17.34
C GLY A 161 7.46 -7.51 16.30
N TYR A 162 6.98 -7.39 15.06
CA TYR A 162 7.76 -6.85 13.93
C TYR A 162 7.43 -5.41 13.55
N LEU A 163 6.18 -4.96 13.75
CA LEU A 163 5.80 -3.60 13.39
C LEU A 163 6.12 -2.60 14.51
N ASN A 164 6.75 -1.50 14.13
CA ASN A 164 6.92 -0.32 14.97
C ASN A 164 5.74 0.62 14.73
N VAL A 165 4.69 0.54 15.56
CA VAL A 165 3.54 1.42 15.41
C VAL A 165 3.75 2.67 16.25
N SER A 166 3.79 3.83 15.60
CA SER A 166 3.91 5.12 16.27
C SER A 166 2.77 5.32 17.28
N PRO A 167 3.07 5.78 18.54
CA PRO A 167 2.05 6.15 19.51
C PRO A 167 1.03 7.15 18.96
N LEU A 168 1.46 8.09 18.12
CA LEU A 168 0.58 9.06 17.46
C LEU A 168 -0.47 8.39 16.56
N LYS A 169 -0.11 7.28 15.88
CA LYS A 169 -1.06 6.50 15.07
C LYS A 169 -2.11 5.81 15.92
N LEU A 170 -1.72 5.26 17.07
CA LEU A 170 -2.66 4.59 17.99
C LEU A 170 -3.61 5.59 18.62
N GLN A 171 -3.10 6.72 19.11
CA GLN A 171 -3.91 7.80 19.69
C GLN A 171 -4.91 8.38 18.69
N ALA A 172 -4.47 8.67 17.45
CA ALA A 172 -5.34 9.20 16.41
C ALA A 172 -6.49 8.26 16.02
N LYS A 173 -6.34 6.96 16.29
CA LYS A 173 -7.35 5.93 16.01
C LYS A 173 -8.14 5.49 17.26
N GLY A 174 -7.82 6.06 18.43
CA GLY A 174 -8.50 5.76 19.69
C GLY A 174 -8.34 4.30 20.15
N VAL A 175 -7.26 3.63 19.79
CA VAL A 175 -7.03 2.21 20.12
C VAL A 175 -5.76 2.03 20.94
N ALA A 176 -5.76 1.05 21.85
CA ALA A 176 -4.64 0.76 22.72
C ALA A 176 -3.51 0.01 22.00
N SER A 177 -3.82 -0.77 20.96
CA SER A 177 -2.84 -1.53 20.18
C SER A 177 -3.36 -1.81 18.76
N VAL A 178 -2.48 -2.26 17.87
CA VAL A 178 -2.86 -2.71 16.52
C VAL A 178 -3.79 -3.92 16.61
N ARG A 179 -3.49 -4.86 17.51
CA ARG A 179 -4.30 -6.07 17.73
C ARG A 179 -5.74 -5.78 18.13
N ALA A 180 -5.97 -4.75 18.94
CA ALA A 180 -7.32 -4.36 19.36
C ALA A 180 -8.22 -3.86 18.20
N ARG A 181 -7.61 -3.56 17.05
CA ARG A 181 -8.29 -2.99 15.89
C ARG A 181 -8.56 -4.00 14.78
N VAL A 182 -7.78 -5.07 14.70
CA VAL A 182 -7.83 -6.04 13.59
C VAL A 182 -8.51 -7.32 14.02
N GLY A 183 -9.13 -8.05 13.07
CA GLY A 183 -9.76 -9.34 13.30
C GLY A 183 -9.62 -10.24 12.10
N ASN A 184 -9.64 -11.53 12.33
CA ASN A 184 -9.61 -12.55 11.29
C ASN A 184 -11.03 -12.90 10.83
N LEU A 185 -11.21 -13.12 9.52
CA LEU A 185 -12.50 -13.60 8.98
C LEU A 185 -12.91 -14.98 9.54
N ALA A 186 -11.93 -15.82 9.90
CA ALA A 186 -12.20 -17.13 10.50
C ALA A 186 -12.84 -17.03 11.90
N ASP A 187 -12.71 -15.89 12.59
CA ASP A 187 -13.38 -15.66 13.89
C ASP A 187 -14.91 -15.53 13.70
N PHE A 188 -15.35 -15.06 12.53
CA PHE A 188 -16.75 -14.89 12.16
C PHE A 188 -17.33 -16.04 11.31
N CYS A 189 -16.47 -16.83 10.68
CA CYS A 189 -16.85 -18.01 9.89
C CYS A 189 -15.90 -19.18 10.23
N PRO A 190 -16.17 -19.95 11.29
CA PRO A 190 -15.35 -21.07 11.69
C PRO A 190 -15.13 -22.06 10.53
N GLY A 191 -13.88 -22.46 10.31
CA GLY A 191 -13.50 -23.33 9.20
C GLY A 191 -13.34 -22.63 7.85
N LEU A 192 -13.36 -21.29 7.80
CA LEU A 192 -12.97 -20.56 6.61
C LEU A 192 -11.49 -20.81 6.28
N THR A 193 -11.23 -21.14 5.02
CA THR A 193 -9.88 -21.37 4.50
C THR A 193 -9.56 -20.41 3.36
N ILE A 194 -8.27 -20.20 3.08
CA ILE A 194 -7.81 -19.40 1.94
C ILE A 194 -8.41 -19.90 0.60
N PRO A 195 -8.40 -21.22 0.27
CA PRO A 195 -9.01 -21.70 -0.97
C PRO A 195 -10.51 -21.37 -1.08
N ARG A 196 -11.27 -21.47 0.04
CA ARG A 196 -12.71 -21.14 0.04
C ARG A 196 -12.94 -19.65 -0.19
N LEU A 197 -12.12 -18.76 0.40
CA LEU A 197 -12.21 -17.33 0.16
C LEU A 197 -11.82 -16.98 -1.29
N ARG A 198 -10.76 -17.61 -1.84
CA ARG A 198 -10.38 -17.44 -3.26
C ARG A 198 -11.53 -17.77 -4.20
N GLN A 199 -12.20 -18.90 -3.98
CA GLN A 199 -13.35 -19.30 -4.79
C GLN A 199 -14.46 -18.25 -4.72
N ALA A 200 -14.84 -17.80 -3.52
CA ALA A 200 -15.86 -16.78 -3.33
C ALA A 200 -15.50 -15.45 -4.02
N LEU A 201 -14.21 -15.05 -4.00
CA LEU A 201 -13.74 -13.84 -4.70
C LEU A 201 -13.88 -13.97 -6.23
N VAL A 202 -13.51 -15.10 -6.81
CA VAL A 202 -13.63 -15.35 -8.26
C VAL A 202 -15.10 -15.34 -8.69
N GLU A 203 -15.98 -15.98 -7.92
CA GLU A 203 -17.42 -15.99 -8.18
C GLU A 203 -18.02 -14.58 -8.10
N ALA A 204 -17.70 -13.84 -7.02
CA ALA A 204 -18.16 -12.46 -6.85
C ALA A 204 -17.62 -11.53 -7.95
N PHE A 205 -16.37 -11.74 -8.39
CA PHE A 205 -15.77 -10.97 -9.49
C PHE A 205 -16.58 -11.10 -10.78
N GLY A 206 -16.91 -12.31 -11.18
CA GLY A 206 -17.78 -12.55 -12.34
C GLY A 206 -19.19 -11.97 -12.17
N GLN A 207 -19.79 -12.11 -10.98
CA GLN A 207 -21.15 -11.63 -10.70
C GLN A 207 -21.24 -10.10 -10.71
N VAL A 208 -20.34 -9.40 -10.03
CA VAL A 208 -20.33 -7.92 -9.94
C VAL A 208 -20.12 -7.29 -11.30
N TYR A 209 -19.29 -7.90 -12.13
CA TYR A 209 -19.00 -7.37 -13.47
C TYR A 209 -19.95 -7.90 -14.56
N GLY A 210 -20.70 -8.97 -14.29
CA GLY A 210 -21.61 -9.57 -15.25
C GLY A 210 -20.89 -10.20 -16.45
N LEU A 211 -19.66 -10.66 -16.26
CA LEU A 211 -18.79 -11.22 -17.31
C LEU A 211 -18.20 -12.57 -16.86
N PRO A 212 -17.88 -13.47 -17.79
CA PRO A 212 -17.14 -14.67 -17.47
C PRO A 212 -15.70 -14.34 -17.02
N VAL A 213 -15.18 -15.11 -16.05
CA VAL A 213 -13.81 -14.96 -15.54
C VAL A 213 -12.92 -16.02 -16.18
N HIS A 214 -11.83 -15.59 -16.81
CA HIS A 214 -10.81 -16.45 -17.41
C HIS A 214 -9.70 -16.68 -16.41
N THR A 215 -9.23 -17.92 -16.29
CA THR A 215 -8.06 -18.26 -15.46
C THR A 215 -6.79 -18.00 -16.26
N MET A 216 -5.90 -17.20 -15.70
CA MET A 216 -4.53 -16.97 -16.18
C MET A 216 -3.53 -17.80 -15.38
N THR A 217 -2.39 -18.08 -15.99
CA THR A 217 -1.21 -18.70 -15.37
C THR A 217 -0.06 -17.71 -15.27
N GLU A 218 0.90 -17.96 -14.37
CA GLU A 218 2.12 -17.13 -14.28
C GLU A 218 2.95 -17.15 -15.58
N GLY A 219 2.82 -18.20 -16.41
CA GLY A 219 3.49 -18.31 -17.71
C GLY A 219 3.03 -17.29 -18.76
N GLU A 220 1.90 -16.60 -18.53
CA GLU A 220 1.39 -15.53 -19.39
C GLU A 220 1.96 -14.15 -19.05
N ALA A 221 2.68 -14.05 -17.92
CA ALA A 221 3.39 -12.83 -17.56
C ALA A 221 4.61 -12.63 -18.48
N ASP A 222 4.87 -11.38 -18.90
CA ASP A 222 6.03 -11.04 -19.70
C ASP A 222 7.32 -11.35 -18.92
N PRO A 223 8.14 -12.30 -19.39
CA PRO A 223 9.32 -12.74 -18.63
C PRO A 223 10.40 -11.66 -18.52
N ARG A 224 10.44 -10.68 -19.43
CA ARG A 224 11.41 -9.57 -19.39
C ARG A 224 11.00 -8.55 -18.34
N LEU A 225 9.74 -8.16 -18.31
CA LEU A 225 9.21 -7.27 -17.28
C LEU A 225 9.31 -7.92 -15.90
N LEU A 226 8.96 -9.20 -15.79
CA LEU A 226 9.06 -9.94 -14.54
C LEU A 226 10.49 -9.97 -14.00
N ALA A 227 11.48 -10.25 -14.86
CA ALA A 227 12.91 -10.23 -14.49
C ALA A 227 13.36 -8.83 -14.05
N GLN A 228 12.94 -7.78 -14.75
CA GLN A 228 13.24 -6.39 -14.42
C GLN A 228 12.69 -6.02 -13.03
N PHE A 229 11.40 -6.28 -12.78
CA PHE A 229 10.80 -5.96 -11.50
C PHE A 229 11.32 -6.85 -10.37
N GLN A 230 11.64 -8.11 -10.64
CA GLN A 230 12.25 -8.98 -9.65
C GLN A 230 13.63 -8.45 -9.22
N ALA A 231 14.43 -7.94 -10.15
CA ALA A 231 15.69 -7.27 -9.83
C ALA A 231 15.44 -6.02 -8.96
N GLN A 232 14.47 -5.17 -9.32
CA GLN A 232 14.12 -3.98 -8.55
C GLN A 232 13.69 -4.31 -7.12
N PHE A 233 12.73 -5.25 -6.93
CA PHE A 233 12.24 -5.61 -5.60
C PHE A 233 13.23 -6.43 -4.77
N SER A 234 14.28 -6.96 -5.40
CA SER A 234 15.39 -7.64 -4.72
C SER A 234 16.54 -6.70 -4.36
N ASP A 235 16.55 -5.49 -4.90
CA ASP A 235 17.59 -4.49 -4.61
C ASP A 235 17.40 -3.94 -3.17
N PRO A 236 18.42 -4.05 -2.30
CA PRO A 236 18.39 -3.43 -0.99
C PRO A 236 18.15 -1.90 -1.04
N ALA A 237 18.68 -1.21 -2.06
CA ALA A 237 18.48 0.21 -2.24
C ALA A 237 16.99 0.56 -2.43
N TRP A 238 16.22 -0.29 -3.12
CA TRP A 238 14.77 -0.13 -3.23
C TRP A 238 14.06 -0.30 -1.87
N THR A 239 14.42 -1.35 -1.12
CA THR A 239 13.72 -1.70 0.13
C THR A 239 14.04 -0.73 1.26
N TYR A 240 15.33 -0.42 1.46
CA TYR A 240 15.77 0.39 2.59
C TYR A 240 15.83 1.88 2.26
N GLY A 241 16.12 2.23 1.00
CA GLY A 241 16.33 3.60 0.53
C GLY A 241 17.55 4.26 1.15
N ASP A 242 17.74 5.52 0.84
CA ASP A 242 18.74 6.37 1.47
C ASP A 242 18.12 7.09 2.68
N SER A 243 18.87 7.17 3.76
CA SER A 243 18.52 7.95 4.95
C SER A 243 19.60 9.03 5.16
N PRO A 244 19.57 10.11 4.35
CA PRO A 244 20.56 11.17 4.47
C PRO A 244 20.46 11.83 5.85
N HIS A 245 21.62 12.16 6.42
CA HIS A 245 21.66 12.97 7.63
C HIS A 245 21.45 14.44 7.24
N LEU A 246 20.32 15.01 7.65
CA LEU A 246 19.92 16.38 7.32
C LEU A 246 19.73 17.19 8.60
N ASP A 247 19.92 18.52 8.49
CA ASP A 247 20.07 19.39 9.64
C ASP A 247 18.78 19.62 10.43
N THR A 248 17.64 19.60 9.75
CA THR A 248 16.32 19.86 10.34
C THR A 248 15.39 18.71 10.10
N SER A 249 14.67 18.28 11.12
CA SER A 249 13.62 17.27 11.06
C SER A 249 12.31 17.84 11.58
N ARG A 250 11.22 17.63 10.85
CA ARG A 250 9.86 18.03 11.22
C ARG A 250 8.92 16.86 11.01
N GLU A 251 8.05 16.61 11.96
CA GLU A 251 7.04 15.55 11.85
C GLU A 251 5.69 16.06 12.36
N ALA A 252 4.63 15.77 11.60
CA ALA A 252 3.25 16.03 12.02
C ALA A 252 2.29 14.95 11.51
N ARG A 253 1.15 14.82 12.21
CA ARG A 253 0.03 13.97 11.82
C ARG A 253 -1.07 14.81 11.21
N PHE A 254 -1.43 14.50 9.97
CA PHE A 254 -2.54 15.11 9.22
C PHE A 254 -3.69 14.12 9.02
N ALA A 255 -4.82 14.58 8.52
CA ALA A 255 -5.98 13.74 8.21
C ALA A 255 -5.68 12.63 7.19
N TRP A 256 -4.76 12.88 6.24
CA TRP A 256 -4.37 11.97 5.18
C TRP A 256 -3.21 11.03 5.56
N GLY A 257 -2.40 11.37 6.57
CA GLY A 257 -1.25 10.57 6.96
C GLY A 257 -0.32 11.27 7.95
N THR A 258 0.70 10.55 8.43
CA THR A 258 1.85 11.14 9.09
C THR A 258 2.83 11.60 8.03
N LEU A 259 3.39 12.78 8.19
CA LEU A 259 4.44 13.33 7.35
C LEU A 259 5.65 13.66 8.20
N ARG A 260 6.81 13.13 7.84
CA ARG A 260 8.11 13.57 8.32
C ARG A 260 8.89 14.13 7.14
N LEU A 261 9.42 15.34 7.34
CA LEU A 261 10.31 16.02 6.41
C LEU A 261 11.63 16.31 7.11
N ASP A 262 12.71 15.80 6.55
CA ASP A 262 14.06 16.15 6.93
C ASP A 262 14.65 17.00 5.79
N TYR A 263 15.37 18.09 6.13
CA TYR A 263 15.96 18.95 5.12
C TYR A 263 17.18 19.71 5.64
N SER A 264 18.06 20.08 4.71
CA SER A 264 19.12 21.06 4.93
C SER A 264 18.87 22.30 4.09
N GLN A 265 19.32 23.45 4.58
CA GLN A 265 19.16 24.72 3.88
C GLN A 265 20.46 25.55 3.92
N ALA A 266 20.68 26.32 2.85
CA ALA A 266 21.74 27.33 2.78
C ALA A 266 21.24 28.53 2.01
N GLU A 267 21.62 29.73 2.42
CA GLU A 267 21.29 31.00 1.75
C GLU A 267 19.78 31.17 1.45
N GLY A 268 18.91 30.72 2.38
CA GLY A 268 17.45 30.79 2.24
C GLY A 268 16.85 29.81 1.22
N ARG A 269 17.62 28.81 0.77
CA ARG A 269 17.17 27.74 -0.14
C ARG A 269 17.30 26.38 0.52
N LEU A 270 16.37 25.48 0.18
CA LEU A 270 16.49 24.07 0.54
C LEU A 270 17.55 23.41 -0.35
N THR A 271 18.61 22.89 0.24
CA THR A 271 19.70 22.24 -0.51
C THR A 271 19.41 20.76 -0.77
N GLN A 272 18.84 20.11 0.23
CA GLN A 272 18.43 18.70 0.15
C GLN A 272 17.19 18.49 1.02
N ALA A 273 16.33 17.55 0.63
CA ALA A 273 15.17 17.13 1.41
C ALA A 273 14.99 15.61 1.32
N ALA A 274 14.42 15.04 2.37
CA ALA A 274 13.92 13.67 2.41
C ALA A 274 12.52 13.67 3.02
N LEU A 275 11.65 12.78 2.53
CA LEU A 275 10.26 12.70 2.97
C LEU A 275 9.89 11.27 3.29
N TRP A 276 9.26 11.08 4.45
CA TRP A 276 8.64 9.81 4.83
C TRP A 276 7.18 10.02 5.24
N SER A 277 6.32 9.11 4.78
CA SER A 277 4.89 9.20 5.03
C SER A 277 4.19 7.85 4.90
N ASP A 278 3.08 7.69 5.65
CA ASP A 278 2.10 6.63 5.47
C ASP A 278 0.85 7.09 4.71
N GLY A 279 0.93 8.22 4.00
CA GLY A 279 -0.11 8.70 3.08
C GLY A 279 -0.33 7.74 1.90
N LEU A 280 -1.55 7.74 1.38
CA LEU A 280 -1.92 6.90 0.23
C LEU A 280 -1.44 7.47 -1.11
N GLU A 281 -1.13 8.75 -1.16
CA GLU A 281 -0.70 9.52 -2.33
C GLU A 281 0.79 9.29 -2.65
N GLY A 282 1.17 7.99 -2.77
CA GLY A 282 2.55 7.53 -2.82
C GLY A 282 3.39 8.16 -3.93
N ASP A 283 2.84 8.30 -5.13
CA ASP A 283 3.55 8.87 -6.28
C ASP A 283 3.81 10.37 -6.14
N PHE A 284 2.82 11.13 -5.70
CA PHE A 284 3.00 12.55 -5.44
C PHE A 284 4.08 12.78 -4.37
N LEU A 285 3.93 12.12 -3.21
CA LEU A 285 4.83 12.28 -2.08
C LEU A 285 6.28 11.88 -2.40
N SER A 286 6.49 10.87 -3.26
CA SER A 286 7.82 10.44 -3.67
C SER A 286 8.59 11.48 -4.51
N GLN A 287 7.89 12.42 -5.15
CA GLN A 287 8.47 13.47 -5.99
C GLN A 287 8.81 14.73 -5.19
N VAL A 288 8.20 14.91 -4.01
CA VAL A 288 8.35 16.13 -3.19
C VAL A 288 9.81 16.43 -2.83
N PRO A 289 10.66 15.48 -2.37
CA PRO A 289 12.05 15.79 -2.04
C PRO A 289 12.82 16.41 -3.21
N HIS A 290 12.65 15.83 -4.40
CA HIS A 290 13.31 16.35 -5.61
C HIS A 290 12.81 17.75 -6.01
N ALA A 291 11.52 18.00 -5.91
CA ALA A 291 10.93 19.30 -6.19
C ALA A 291 11.39 20.39 -5.20
N LEU A 292 11.63 20.02 -3.95
CA LEU A 292 12.10 20.95 -2.92
C LEU A 292 13.57 21.32 -3.07
N ALA A 293 14.41 20.44 -3.62
CA ALA A 293 15.84 20.68 -3.78
C ALA A 293 16.11 21.92 -4.64
N GLY A 294 16.96 22.84 -4.13
CA GLY A 294 17.30 24.11 -4.74
C GLY A 294 16.18 25.18 -4.70
N CYS A 295 15.02 24.89 -4.12
CA CYS A 295 13.91 25.84 -4.05
C CYS A 295 14.14 26.91 -2.95
N PRO A 296 13.83 28.19 -3.20
CA PRO A 296 13.78 29.20 -2.13
C PRO A 296 12.77 28.78 -1.06
N ARG A 297 13.14 28.88 0.23
CA ARG A 297 12.23 28.59 1.35
C ARG A 297 11.25 29.74 1.57
N GLN A 298 10.46 30.00 0.55
CA GLN A 298 9.42 31.02 0.51
C GLN A 298 8.10 30.36 0.06
N ARG A 299 6.99 30.69 0.74
CA ARG A 299 5.68 30.05 0.52
C ARG A 299 5.31 29.95 -0.97
N GLY A 300 5.31 31.06 -1.68
CA GLY A 300 4.89 31.09 -3.09
C GLY A 300 5.76 30.26 -4.04
N ALA A 301 7.09 30.25 -3.80
CA ALA A 301 8.02 29.44 -4.61
C ALA A 301 7.84 27.94 -4.36
N LEU A 302 7.69 27.53 -3.10
CA LEU A 302 7.45 26.15 -2.70
C LEU A 302 6.10 25.66 -3.21
N GLU A 303 5.04 26.44 -3.02
CA GLU A 303 3.68 26.14 -3.45
C GLU A 303 3.61 25.91 -4.96
N ALA A 304 4.15 26.82 -5.75
CA ALA A 304 4.18 26.70 -7.20
C ALA A 304 4.91 25.41 -7.67
N ARG A 305 6.03 25.07 -7.02
CA ARG A 305 6.77 23.85 -7.33
C ARG A 305 5.99 22.58 -6.99
N LEU A 306 5.35 22.53 -5.83
CA LEU A 306 4.61 21.36 -5.37
C LEU A 306 3.31 21.15 -6.14
N LEU A 307 2.57 22.24 -6.44
CA LEU A 307 1.34 22.16 -7.24
C LEU A 307 1.58 21.75 -8.70
N ALA A 308 2.80 21.95 -9.22
CA ALA A 308 3.17 21.52 -10.57
C ALA A 308 3.46 20.00 -10.66
N LEU A 309 3.57 19.30 -9.55
CA LEU A 309 3.82 17.85 -9.56
C LEU A 309 2.57 17.07 -9.97
N PRO A 310 2.72 15.97 -10.73
CA PRO A 310 1.64 15.06 -11.02
C PRO A 310 0.96 14.54 -9.76
N GLY A 311 -0.37 14.56 -9.71
CA GLY A 311 -1.14 14.07 -8.56
C GLY A 311 -1.12 14.97 -7.33
N ALA A 312 -0.68 16.24 -7.47
CA ALA A 312 -0.70 17.19 -6.37
C ALA A 312 -2.12 17.43 -5.84
N ASP A 313 -2.29 17.26 -4.53
CA ASP A 313 -3.50 17.66 -3.80
C ASP A 313 -3.22 18.98 -3.08
N PRO A 314 -3.98 20.07 -3.35
CA PRO A 314 -3.78 21.37 -2.70
C PRO A 314 -3.82 21.33 -1.18
N ALA A 315 -4.62 20.44 -0.57
CA ALA A 315 -4.68 20.30 0.88
C ALA A 315 -3.39 19.69 1.42
N ILE A 316 -2.87 18.65 0.78
CA ILE A 316 -1.59 18.03 1.17
C ILE A 316 -0.42 19.01 0.95
N VAL A 317 -0.43 19.76 -0.15
CA VAL A 317 0.57 20.82 -0.40
C VAL A 317 0.54 21.86 0.72
N THR A 318 -0.64 22.30 1.15
CA THR A 318 -0.78 23.24 2.26
C THR A 318 -0.20 22.68 3.56
N ASP A 319 -0.43 21.42 3.87
CA ASP A 319 0.10 20.76 5.05
C ASP A 319 1.65 20.64 4.99
N ILE A 320 2.20 20.29 3.82
CA ILE A 320 3.65 20.26 3.59
C ILE A 320 4.26 21.65 3.81
N LEU A 321 3.63 22.70 3.26
CA LEU A 321 4.10 24.08 3.43
C LEU A 321 4.04 24.54 4.87
N THR A 322 3.00 24.16 5.61
CA THR A 322 2.87 24.46 7.03
C THR A 322 4.05 23.88 7.79
N LEU A 323 4.34 22.60 7.58
CA LEU A 323 5.45 21.91 8.26
C LEU A 323 6.83 22.48 7.90
N LEU A 324 7.04 22.87 6.61
CA LEU A 324 8.30 23.46 6.14
C LEU A 324 8.54 24.89 6.64
N LEU A 325 7.46 25.64 6.86
CA LEU A 325 7.54 27.09 7.16
C LEU A 325 7.28 27.40 8.62
N GLU A 326 6.94 26.39 9.46
CA GLU A 326 6.92 26.59 10.91
C GLU A 326 8.26 27.15 11.39
N GLU A 327 8.20 28.29 12.07
CA GLU A 327 9.37 28.92 12.69
C GLU A 327 9.88 28.01 13.82
N GLU A 328 11.18 27.90 13.95
CA GLU A 328 11.79 27.27 15.12
C GLU A 328 11.32 28.05 16.34
N THR A 329 10.52 27.42 17.18
CA THR A 329 10.28 27.96 18.53
C THR A 329 11.61 27.91 19.26
N PRO A 330 12.16 29.04 19.72
CA PRO A 330 13.49 29.14 20.32
C PRO A 330 13.60 28.31 21.60
#